data_74ca6d760b073b705accbd438c6fb024
#
_entry.id   74ca6d760b073b705accbd438c6fb024
#
_cell.length_a   1.000
_cell.length_b   1.000
_cell.length_c   1.000
_cell.angle_alpha   90.00
_cell.angle_beta   90.00
_cell.angle_gamma   90.00
#
_symmetry.space_group_name_H-M   'P 1'
#
loop_
_entity.id
_entity.type
_entity.pdbx_description
1 polymer ?
#
loop_
_entity_poly.entity_id
_entity_poly.type
_entity_poly.pdbx_seq_one_letter_code
_entity_poly.pdbx_strand_id
1 'polypeptide(L)'
;LKKARLVRIEKIFLYKKVCIDSMIKQRRIWSWLVISLVAIAVQFFWMGGANAAVTDYLQEQKFLTNVWQIVNRSYVDADFNHQNWYKVRRQFINRKFNSREDTYTAIREMLATLDDPFTRFLEPDKFKSMQTSTSGELTGVGLQIAVDEPDNNVTVISPIEGSPADVAGVRSRDRIVAIDNIPTKGLSLDECATRMRGKIGSEVKLSLERALADGKGLEKLDVVIKRDRIAVTPIIAKLNQEANHKVGYIRLNQFNGNASADMEKTLKKFEAEGADRYVLDLRGNPGGLFDAGLQIARMWIPEGTVVYTVDRHGVQESFEAKGDAITSDPLAVLTDGGSASASEILAGALQENDRAQLVGTKTYGKGLIQSLYELEDGAGLAVTIAKYETPLHHNIHKRGIIPNVEVALTEPITRKQLGTSEDPQYVAALSVLDGTYKNVIAKSE
;
A
#
# COMPACT_ATOMS: atom_id res chain seq x y z
N LEU A 1 -79.40 70.14 30.97
CA LEU A 1 -78.01 70.02 30.36
C LEU A 1 -77.10 69.15 31.20
N LYS A 2 -77.09 69.11 32.54
CA LYS A 2 -76.19 68.24 33.35
C LYS A 2 -76.36 66.75 33.22
N LYS A 3 -77.61 66.24 33.08
CA LYS A 3 -77.88 64.80 32.93
C LYS A 3 -77.37 64.16 31.59
N ALA A 4 -77.44 64.94 30.51
CA ALA A 4 -77.00 64.49 29.20
C ALA A 4 -75.41 64.39 29.11
N ARG A 5 -74.73 65.16 29.91
CA ARG A 5 -73.28 65.11 29.97
C ARG A 5 -72.72 63.93 30.74
N LEU A 6 -73.41 63.52 31.81
CA LEU A 6 -72.97 62.34 32.59
C LEU A 6 -73.17 61.02 31.79
N VAL A 7 -74.25 60.87 31.08
CA VAL A 7 -74.52 59.65 30.25
C VAL A 7 -73.50 59.53 29.10
N ARG A 8 -73.01 60.65 28.61
CA ARG A 8 -72.02 60.62 27.55
C ARG A 8 -70.58 60.23 28.05
N ILE A 9 -70.30 60.63 29.30
CA ILE A 9 -69.02 60.26 29.94
C ILE A 9 -68.99 58.79 30.32
N GLU A 10 -70.10 58.23 30.84
CA GLU A 10 -70.18 56.79 31.14
C GLU A 10 -70.10 55.91 29.91
N LYS A 11 -70.71 56.28 28.78
CA LYS A 11 -70.57 55.56 27.52
C LYS A 11 -69.11 55.57 26.97
N ILE A 12 -68.43 56.66 27.13
CA ILE A 12 -67.04 56.79 26.72
C ILE A 12 -66.11 55.88 27.59
N PHE A 13 -66.39 55.84 28.89
CA PHE A 13 -65.64 54.96 29.82
C PHE A 13 -65.94 53.47 29.56
N LEU A 14 -67.19 53.10 29.26
CA LEU A 14 -67.54 51.74 28.92
C LEU A 14 -66.90 51.32 27.60
N TYR A 15 -66.81 52.19 26.59
CA TYR A 15 -66.17 51.90 25.29
C TYR A 15 -64.69 51.75 25.43
N LYS A 16 -64.06 52.61 26.26
CA LYS A 16 -62.59 52.45 26.54
C LYS A 16 -62.29 51.14 27.29
N LYS A 17 -63.11 50.74 28.25
CA LYS A 17 -62.95 49.52 29.01
C LYS A 17 -63.05 48.27 28.11
N VAL A 18 -64.01 48.23 27.22
CA VAL A 18 -64.27 47.15 26.27
C VAL A 18 -63.06 47.06 25.24
N CYS A 19 -62.58 48.23 24.80
CA CYS A 19 -61.40 48.25 23.88
C CYS A 19 -60.13 47.79 24.56
N ILE A 20 -59.89 48.16 25.81
CA ILE A 20 -58.71 47.74 26.58
C ILE A 20 -58.78 46.24 26.90
N ASP A 21 -59.91 45.72 27.27
CA ASP A 21 -60.11 44.29 27.54
C ASP A 21 -59.91 43.42 26.26
N SER A 22 -60.39 43.94 25.12
CA SER A 22 -60.18 43.26 23.83
C SER A 22 -58.73 43.26 23.41
N MET A 23 -57.99 44.36 23.61
CA MET A 23 -56.55 44.43 23.34
C MET A 23 -55.73 43.52 24.26
N ILE A 24 -56.09 43.41 25.53
CA ILE A 24 -55.43 42.53 26.49
C ILE A 24 -55.71 41.05 26.11
N LYS A 25 -56.92 40.73 25.68
CA LYS A 25 -57.30 39.37 25.23
C LYS A 25 -56.55 39.02 23.95
N GLN A 26 -56.44 39.92 22.98
CA GLN A 26 -55.69 39.74 21.76
C GLN A 26 -54.17 39.56 22.04
N ARG A 27 -53.59 40.37 22.92
CA ARG A 27 -52.17 40.20 23.33
C ARG A 27 -51.93 38.83 24.02
N ARG A 28 -52.82 38.38 24.86
CA ARG A 28 -52.70 37.01 25.46
C ARG A 28 -52.80 35.90 24.45
N ILE A 29 -53.66 36.00 23.47
CA ILE A 29 -53.78 34.99 22.39
C ILE A 29 -52.50 34.98 21.55
N TRP A 30 -51.97 36.15 21.19
CA TRP A 30 -50.71 36.22 20.46
C TRP A 30 -49.47 35.68 21.26
N SER A 31 -49.44 35.92 22.56
CA SER A 31 -48.42 35.39 23.45
C SER A 31 -48.45 33.85 23.51
N TRP A 32 -49.64 33.26 23.60
CA TRP A 32 -49.81 31.82 23.59
C TRP A 32 -49.48 31.18 22.24
N LEU A 33 -49.76 31.82 21.12
CA LEU A 33 -49.40 31.40 19.79
C LEU A 33 -47.86 31.41 19.58
N VAL A 34 -47.19 32.45 20.05
CA VAL A 34 -45.73 32.54 19.98
C VAL A 34 -45.06 31.48 20.85
N ILE A 35 -45.57 31.25 22.08
CA ILE A 35 -45.04 30.22 22.96
C ILE A 35 -45.25 28.81 22.34
N SER A 36 -46.39 28.56 21.73
CA SER A 36 -46.67 27.28 21.04
C SER A 36 -45.77 27.07 19.81
N LEU A 37 -45.50 28.12 19.02
CA LEU A 37 -44.58 28.06 17.88
C LEU A 37 -43.14 27.81 18.31
N VAL A 38 -42.70 28.44 19.39
CA VAL A 38 -41.36 28.21 19.95
C VAL A 38 -41.23 26.79 20.50
N ALA A 39 -42.28 26.27 21.19
CA ALA A 39 -42.28 24.89 21.69
C ALA A 39 -42.22 23.85 20.55
N ILE A 40 -42.97 24.10 19.47
CA ILE A 40 -42.91 23.26 18.26
C ILE A 40 -41.54 23.34 17.57
N ALA A 41 -40.96 24.51 17.46
CA ALA A 41 -39.62 24.68 16.88
C ALA A 41 -38.55 23.97 17.71
N VAL A 42 -38.62 24.02 19.05
CA VAL A 42 -37.72 23.30 19.95
C VAL A 42 -37.91 21.79 19.80
N GLN A 43 -39.11 21.28 19.67
CA GLN A 43 -39.38 19.85 19.43
C GLN A 43 -38.79 19.39 18.06
N PHE A 44 -38.95 20.16 17.01
CA PHE A 44 -38.35 19.85 15.71
C PHE A 44 -36.81 19.87 15.76
N PHE A 45 -36.18 20.76 16.51
CA PHE A 45 -34.73 20.84 16.68
C PHE A 45 -34.20 19.59 17.44
N TRP A 46 -34.91 19.12 18.46
CA TRP A 46 -34.55 17.89 19.20
C TRP A 46 -34.79 16.62 18.38
N MET A 47 -35.83 16.56 17.55
CA MET A 47 -36.07 15.40 16.66
C MET A 47 -35.07 15.34 15.52
N GLY A 48 -34.60 16.47 14.98
CA GLY A 48 -33.57 16.51 13.94
C GLY A 48 -32.21 15.99 14.42
N GLY A 49 -31.78 16.37 15.60
CA GLY A 49 -30.51 15.91 16.20
C GLY A 49 -30.55 14.42 16.57
N ALA A 50 -31.64 13.92 17.09
CA ALA A 50 -31.78 12.50 17.41
C ALA A 50 -31.80 11.60 16.17
N ASN A 51 -32.42 12.04 15.08
CA ASN A 51 -32.46 11.29 13.83
C ASN A 51 -31.06 11.27 13.14
N ALA A 52 -30.31 12.37 13.19
CA ALA A 52 -28.95 12.41 12.63
C ALA A 52 -28.01 11.46 13.39
N ALA A 53 -28.01 11.49 14.71
CA ALA A 53 -27.18 10.60 15.54
C ALA A 53 -27.54 9.12 15.37
N VAL A 54 -28.80 8.78 15.19
CA VAL A 54 -29.25 7.41 14.93
C VAL A 54 -28.84 6.97 13.52
N THR A 55 -28.89 7.86 12.54
CA THR A 55 -28.47 7.56 11.17
C THR A 55 -26.97 7.30 11.09
N ASP A 56 -26.14 8.10 11.75
CA ASP A 56 -24.70 7.92 11.87
C ASP A 56 -24.36 6.57 12.52
N TYR A 57 -24.98 6.25 13.65
CA TYR A 57 -24.73 5.00 14.34
C TYR A 57 -25.07 3.77 13.48
N LEU A 58 -26.18 3.80 12.74
CA LEU A 58 -26.56 2.70 11.84
C LEU A 58 -25.59 2.55 10.65
N GLN A 59 -25.04 3.64 10.14
CA GLN A 59 -24.03 3.60 9.09
C GLN A 59 -22.74 2.95 9.58
N GLU A 60 -22.29 3.31 10.78
CA GLU A 60 -21.09 2.71 11.38
C GLU A 60 -21.25 1.22 11.65
N GLN A 61 -22.41 0.80 12.15
CA GLN A 61 -22.73 -0.63 12.33
C GLN A 61 -22.76 -1.38 10.99
N LYS A 62 -23.31 -0.77 9.95
CA LYS A 62 -23.36 -1.35 8.60
C LYS A 62 -21.95 -1.51 8.03
N PHE A 63 -21.10 -0.50 8.20
CA PHE A 63 -19.71 -0.53 7.76
C PHE A 63 -18.92 -1.66 8.42
N LEU A 64 -18.95 -1.78 9.75
CA LEU A 64 -18.33 -2.88 10.49
C LEU A 64 -18.91 -4.24 10.07
N THR A 65 -20.22 -4.32 9.86
CA THR A 65 -20.87 -5.56 9.41
C THR A 65 -20.39 -5.98 8.02
N ASN A 66 -20.18 -5.04 7.11
CA ASN A 66 -19.65 -5.30 5.78
C ASN A 66 -18.23 -5.90 5.87
N VAL A 67 -17.35 -5.31 6.68
CA VAL A 67 -16.01 -5.86 6.94
C VAL A 67 -16.09 -7.29 7.49
N TRP A 68 -16.93 -7.51 8.51
CA TRP A 68 -17.17 -8.83 9.08
C TRP A 68 -17.64 -9.85 8.03
N GLN A 69 -18.58 -9.45 7.14
CA GLN A 69 -19.09 -10.32 6.08
C GLN A 69 -18.02 -10.71 5.06
N ILE A 70 -17.16 -9.76 4.66
CA ILE A 70 -16.05 -10.04 3.75
C ILE A 70 -15.14 -11.10 4.36
N VAL A 71 -14.72 -10.93 5.62
CA VAL A 71 -13.89 -11.91 6.32
C VAL A 71 -14.60 -13.26 6.47
N ASN A 72 -15.88 -13.24 6.89
CA ASN A 72 -16.66 -14.48 7.06
C ASN A 72 -16.73 -15.33 5.79
N ARG A 73 -16.81 -14.67 4.63
CA ARG A 73 -16.89 -15.34 3.32
C ARG A 73 -15.54 -15.80 2.80
N SER A 74 -14.48 -15.01 3.03
CA SER A 74 -13.24 -15.12 2.26
C SER A 74 -12.03 -15.57 3.06
N TYR A 75 -12.06 -15.53 4.40
CA TYR A 75 -10.90 -15.87 5.22
C TYR A 75 -10.52 -17.34 5.09
N VAL A 76 -9.22 -17.60 4.99
CA VAL A 76 -8.65 -18.93 4.69
C VAL A 76 -8.88 -19.96 5.79
N ASP A 77 -8.93 -19.55 7.05
CA ASP A 77 -9.17 -20.46 8.18
C ASP A 77 -10.67 -20.56 8.49
N ALA A 78 -11.26 -21.72 8.27
CA ALA A 78 -12.68 -21.99 8.53
C ALA A 78 -13.05 -21.87 10.03
N ASP A 79 -12.07 -22.07 10.92
CA ASP A 79 -12.26 -22.01 12.38
C ASP A 79 -12.00 -20.61 12.95
N PHE A 80 -11.56 -19.65 12.12
CA PHE A 80 -11.30 -18.27 12.53
C PHE A 80 -10.42 -18.18 13.80
N ASN A 81 -9.30 -18.88 13.83
CA ASN A 81 -8.45 -19.03 15.00
C ASN A 81 -9.22 -19.55 16.22
N HIS A 82 -10.02 -20.63 16.05
CA HIS A 82 -10.88 -21.22 17.07
C HIS A 82 -11.91 -20.27 17.68
N GLN A 83 -12.29 -19.21 16.93
CA GLN A 83 -13.30 -18.23 17.36
C GLN A 83 -14.68 -18.53 16.78
N ASN A 84 -15.71 -18.35 17.59
CA ASN A 84 -17.06 -18.25 17.07
C ASN A 84 -17.24 -16.86 16.41
N TRP A 85 -17.01 -16.78 15.10
CA TRP A 85 -16.99 -15.52 14.34
C TRP A 85 -18.30 -14.73 14.43
N TYR A 86 -19.44 -15.40 14.57
CA TYR A 86 -20.74 -14.75 14.85
C TYR A 86 -20.82 -14.14 16.25
N LYS A 87 -20.19 -14.76 17.25
CA LYS A 87 -20.09 -14.20 18.60
C LYS A 87 -19.16 -12.98 18.62
N VAL A 88 -18.05 -13.05 17.90
CA VAL A 88 -17.14 -11.91 17.70
C VAL A 88 -17.92 -10.73 17.10
N ARG A 89 -18.68 -10.95 16.01
CA ARG A 89 -19.52 -9.89 15.42
C ARG A 89 -20.40 -9.20 16.47
N ARG A 90 -21.12 -9.98 17.29
CA ARG A 90 -22.04 -9.41 18.31
C ARG A 90 -21.32 -8.55 19.33
N GLN A 91 -20.10 -8.90 19.72
CA GLN A 91 -19.30 -8.13 20.67
C GLN A 91 -18.94 -6.76 20.12
N PHE A 92 -18.60 -6.67 18.84
CA PHE A 92 -18.15 -5.44 18.22
C PHE A 92 -19.31 -4.56 17.70
N ILE A 93 -20.35 -5.14 17.10
CA ILE A 93 -21.48 -4.39 16.55
C ILE A 93 -22.33 -3.68 17.64
N ASN A 94 -22.32 -4.18 18.88
CA ASN A 94 -23.06 -3.61 20.00
C ASN A 94 -22.29 -2.48 20.71
N ARG A 95 -21.08 -2.14 20.26
CA ARG A 95 -20.33 -0.99 20.78
C ARG A 95 -20.98 0.33 20.36
N LYS A 96 -20.75 1.36 21.16
CA LYS A 96 -21.12 2.73 20.75
C LYS A 96 -20.03 3.26 19.82
N PHE A 97 -20.43 3.79 18.69
CA PHE A 97 -19.56 4.48 17.74
C PHE A 97 -19.95 5.96 17.75
N ASN A 98 -19.01 6.83 18.14
CA ASN A 98 -19.20 8.28 18.15
C ASN A 98 -18.53 8.93 16.94
N SER A 99 -17.68 8.18 16.24
CA SER A 99 -16.91 8.65 15.09
C SER A 99 -16.53 7.48 14.18
N ARG A 100 -16.16 7.77 12.95
CA ARG A 100 -15.56 6.82 12.01
C ARG A 100 -14.29 6.18 12.58
N GLU A 101 -13.48 6.92 13.33
CA GLU A 101 -12.25 6.40 13.94
C GLU A 101 -12.53 5.36 15.04
N ASP A 102 -13.63 5.51 15.79
CA ASP A 102 -14.08 4.48 16.74
C ASP A 102 -14.39 3.16 16.00
N THR A 103 -15.01 3.27 14.83
CA THR A 103 -15.33 2.12 13.97
C THR A 103 -14.09 1.48 13.40
N TYR A 104 -13.12 2.28 12.93
CA TYR A 104 -11.83 1.77 12.46
C TYR A 104 -11.07 1.03 13.57
N THR A 105 -11.08 1.58 14.77
CA THR A 105 -10.48 0.93 15.95
C THR A 105 -11.16 -0.39 16.26
N ALA A 106 -12.49 -0.42 16.28
CA ALA A 106 -13.26 -1.64 16.51
C ALA A 106 -13.00 -2.70 15.43
N ILE A 107 -12.85 -2.30 14.17
CA ILE A 107 -12.50 -3.20 13.06
C ILE A 107 -11.09 -3.78 13.28
N ARG A 108 -10.09 -2.94 13.61
CA ARG A 108 -8.73 -3.41 13.88
C ARG A 108 -8.69 -4.42 15.03
N GLU A 109 -9.41 -4.16 16.12
CA GLU A 109 -9.53 -5.08 17.24
C GLU A 109 -10.27 -6.38 16.89
N MET A 110 -11.33 -6.29 16.08
CA MET A 110 -12.07 -7.46 15.59
C MET A 110 -11.16 -8.36 14.74
N LEU A 111 -10.39 -7.78 13.82
CA LEU A 111 -9.47 -8.53 12.96
C LEU A 111 -8.31 -9.12 13.77
N ALA A 112 -7.83 -8.45 14.82
CA ALA A 112 -6.77 -8.95 15.69
C ALA A 112 -7.13 -10.27 16.38
N THR A 113 -8.43 -10.59 16.55
CA THR A 113 -8.87 -11.89 17.12
C THR A 113 -8.52 -13.07 16.22
N LEU A 114 -8.23 -12.85 14.94
CA LEU A 114 -7.83 -13.89 13.99
C LEU A 114 -6.37 -14.34 14.17
N ASP A 115 -5.55 -13.57 14.91
CA ASP A 115 -4.10 -13.80 15.06
C ASP A 115 -3.36 -13.93 13.72
N ASP A 116 -3.86 -13.20 12.70
CA ASP A 116 -3.30 -13.13 11.36
C ASP A 116 -2.90 -11.68 11.03
N PRO A 117 -1.59 -11.35 11.07
CA PRO A 117 -1.12 -9.99 10.81
C PRO A 117 -1.31 -9.55 9.34
N PHE A 118 -1.65 -10.47 8.45
CA PHE A 118 -1.87 -10.19 7.03
C PHE A 118 -3.34 -9.86 6.72
N THR A 119 -4.28 -10.31 7.56
CA THR A 119 -5.69 -9.87 7.50
C THR A 119 -5.83 -8.59 8.28
N ARG A 120 -5.90 -7.45 7.57
CA ARG A 120 -5.84 -6.12 8.19
C ARG A 120 -6.68 -5.07 7.48
N PHE A 121 -7.17 -4.13 8.26
CA PHE A 121 -7.83 -2.92 7.79
C PHE A 121 -6.79 -1.87 7.38
N LEU A 122 -7.04 -1.19 6.28
CA LEU A 122 -6.22 -0.13 5.72
C LEU A 122 -7.06 1.14 5.62
N GLU A 123 -6.65 2.17 6.32
CA GLU A 123 -7.25 3.50 6.18
C GLU A 123 -7.11 4.02 4.74
N PRO A 124 -7.97 4.95 4.28
CA PRO A 124 -8.02 5.38 2.88
C PRO A 124 -6.65 5.74 2.29
N ASP A 125 -5.85 6.52 3.03
CA ASP A 125 -4.52 6.94 2.55
C ASP A 125 -3.53 5.76 2.45
N LYS A 126 -3.58 4.83 3.40
CA LYS A 126 -2.74 3.62 3.39
C LYS A 126 -3.17 2.66 2.28
N PHE A 127 -4.47 2.52 2.05
CA PHE A 127 -5.00 1.69 0.96
C PHE A 127 -4.59 2.25 -0.40
N LYS A 128 -4.77 3.56 -0.61
CA LYS A 128 -4.36 4.24 -1.83
C LYS A 128 -2.84 4.13 -2.07
N SER A 129 -2.03 4.28 -1.03
CA SER A 129 -0.57 4.10 -1.12
C SER A 129 -0.20 2.66 -1.52
N MET A 130 -0.90 1.67 -0.97
CA MET A 130 -0.71 0.27 -1.31
C MET A 130 -1.11 -0.03 -2.76
N GLN A 131 -2.27 0.46 -3.22
CA GLN A 131 -2.69 0.34 -4.62
C GLN A 131 -1.66 0.96 -5.57
N THR A 132 -1.18 2.16 -5.25
CA THR A 132 -0.17 2.87 -6.04
C THR A 132 1.15 2.08 -6.13
N SER A 133 1.64 1.53 -5.01
CA SER A 133 2.87 0.74 -5.00
C SER A 133 2.72 -0.57 -5.77
N THR A 134 1.54 -1.17 -5.72
CA THR A 134 1.26 -2.45 -6.38
C THR A 134 1.04 -2.28 -7.89
N SER A 135 0.42 -1.18 -8.31
CA SER A 135 0.25 -0.90 -9.75
C SER A 135 1.57 -0.63 -10.47
N GLY A 136 2.62 -0.25 -9.75
CA GLY A 136 3.90 0.18 -10.33
C GLY A 136 3.84 1.59 -10.94
N GLU A 137 2.75 2.30 -10.68
CA GLU A 137 2.53 3.67 -11.13
C GLU A 137 2.46 4.59 -9.93
N LEU A 138 3.46 5.43 -9.74
CA LEU A 138 3.39 6.54 -8.79
C LEU A 138 2.79 7.76 -9.49
N THR A 139 1.87 8.44 -8.83
CA THR A 139 1.44 9.77 -9.29
C THR A 139 2.15 10.84 -8.47
N GLY A 140 2.81 11.76 -9.15
CA GLY A 140 3.57 12.80 -8.48
C GLY A 140 4.64 13.43 -9.38
N VAL A 141 5.76 13.79 -8.78
CA VAL A 141 6.87 14.44 -9.47
C VAL A 141 8.02 13.50 -9.86
N GLY A 142 8.14 12.32 -9.22
CA GLY A 142 9.20 11.34 -9.52
C GLY A 142 10.56 11.65 -8.90
N LEU A 143 10.57 11.89 -7.58
CA LEU A 143 11.79 12.12 -6.81
C LEU A 143 12.00 11.04 -5.75
N GLN A 144 13.21 10.56 -5.63
CA GLN A 144 13.69 9.85 -4.44
C GLN A 144 14.30 10.86 -3.49
N ILE A 145 13.83 10.90 -2.25
CA ILE A 145 14.26 11.87 -1.24
C ILE A 145 14.77 11.18 0.02
N ALA A 146 15.65 11.84 0.73
CA ALA A 146 16.16 11.44 2.04
C ALA A 146 16.26 12.67 2.95
N VAL A 147 16.47 12.42 4.24
CA VAL A 147 16.88 13.44 5.19
C VAL A 147 18.38 13.37 5.38
N ASP A 148 19.07 14.50 5.22
CA ASP A 148 20.51 14.60 5.49
C ASP A 148 20.76 14.90 6.97
N GLU A 149 21.53 14.07 7.63
CA GLU A 149 22.05 14.36 8.97
C GLU A 149 23.34 15.22 8.87
N PRO A 150 23.60 16.15 9.78
CA PRO A 150 22.83 16.44 11.01
C PRO A 150 21.73 17.50 10.84
N ASP A 151 21.60 18.14 9.67
CA ASP A 151 20.78 19.34 9.48
C ASP A 151 19.28 19.06 9.30
N ASN A 152 18.87 17.80 9.22
CA ASN A 152 17.49 17.36 8.94
C ASN A 152 16.88 18.04 7.69
N ASN A 153 17.69 18.26 6.65
CA ASN A 153 17.20 18.81 5.40
C ASN A 153 16.70 17.68 4.48
N VAL A 154 15.59 17.96 3.80
CA VAL A 154 15.07 17.06 2.77
C VAL A 154 15.90 17.25 1.50
N THR A 155 16.58 16.19 1.07
CA THR A 155 17.51 16.23 -0.07
C THR A 155 17.09 15.22 -1.14
N VAL A 156 17.26 15.59 -2.40
CA VAL A 156 17.03 14.70 -3.55
C VAL A 156 18.17 13.70 -3.66
N ILE A 157 17.86 12.41 -3.47
CA ILE A 157 18.80 11.33 -3.79
C ILE A 157 19.00 11.27 -5.31
N SER A 158 17.89 11.16 -6.04
CA SER A 158 17.86 11.12 -7.50
C SER A 158 16.47 11.43 -8.03
N PRO A 159 16.30 12.18 -9.11
CA PRO A 159 15.09 12.12 -9.91
C PRO A 159 14.99 10.74 -10.58
N ILE A 160 13.78 10.26 -10.80
CA ILE A 160 13.49 9.07 -11.59
C ILE A 160 13.65 9.47 -13.07
N GLU A 161 14.43 8.76 -13.83
CA GLU A 161 14.70 9.04 -15.23
C GLU A 161 13.41 9.16 -16.04
N GLY A 162 13.27 10.22 -16.84
CA GLY A 162 12.10 10.54 -17.63
C GLY A 162 10.88 11.05 -16.81
N SER A 163 11.01 11.18 -15.50
CA SER A 163 9.94 11.71 -14.65
C SER A 163 9.74 13.23 -14.83
N PRO A 164 8.58 13.78 -14.39
CA PRO A 164 8.36 15.22 -14.41
C PRO A 164 9.44 16.04 -13.72
N ALA A 165 9.99 15.56 -12.61
CA ALA A 165 11.07 16.25 -11.90
C ALA A 165 12.41 16.21 -12.68
N ASP A 166 12.71 15.09 -13.34
CA ASP A 166 13.90 14.97 -14.20
C ASP A 166 13.79 15.92 -15.40
N VAL A 167 12.66 15.92 -16.09
CA VAL A 167 12.37 16.84 -17.20
C VAL A 167 12.43 18.30 -16.76
N ALA A 168 11.98 18.61 -15.54
CA ALA A 168 12.04 19.95 -14.96
C ALA A 168 13.46 20.36 -14.49
N GLY A 169 14.45 19.48 -14.60
CA GLY A 169 15.85 19.76 -14.30
C GLY A 169 16.22 19.71 -12.82
N VAL A 170 15.43 19.02 -12.00
CA VAL A 170 15.81 18.69 -10.62
C VAL A 170 16.98 17.71 -10.66
N ARG A 171 17.96 17.85 -9.77
CA ARG A 171 19.18 17.06 -9.75
C ARG A 171 19.42 16.38 -8.40
N SER A 172 20.24 15.32 -8.42
CA SER A 172 20.77 14.73 -7.19
C SER A 172 21.48 15.79 -6.35
N ARG A 173 21.30 15.71 -5.03
CA ARG A 173 21.81 16.64 -4.02
C ARG A 173 21.13 18.02 -4.00
N ASP A 174 20.08 18.29 -4.77
CA ASP A 174 19.24 19.44 -4.57
C ASP A 174 18.57 19.32 -3.20
N ARG A 175 18.60 20.40 -2.41
CA ARG A 175 17.92 20.48 -1.13
C ARG A 175 16.52 21.06 -1.35
N ILE A 176 15.47 20.39 -0.92
CA ILE A 176 14.10 20.86 -1.02
C ILE A 176 13.78 21.67 0.22
N VAL A 177 13.70 22.99 0.08
CA VAL A 177 13.48 23.90 1.22
C VAL A 177 12.02 24.23 1.43
N ALA A 178 11.18 24.16 0.38
CA ALA A 178 9.72 24.32 0.49
C ALA A 178 8.99 23.55 -0.61
N ILE A 179 7.75 23.16 -0.32
CA ILE A 179 6.79 22.52 -1.25
C ILE A 179 5.50 23.36 -1.19
N ASP A 180 5.06 23.92 -2.33
CA ASP A 180 3.93 24.87 -2.42
C ASP A 180 4.01 26.00 -1.39
N ASN A 181 5.21 26.59 -1.25
CA ASN A 181 5.58 27.63 -0.28
C ASN A 181 5.52 27.18 1.20
N ILE A 182 5.32 25.90 1.50
CA ILE A 182 5.36 25.36 2.87
C ILE A 182 6.77 24.86 3.13
N PRO A 183 7.48 25.39 4.15
CA PRO A 183 8.83 24.94 4.48
C PRO A 183 8.87 23.44 4.80
N THR A 184 9.90 22.74 4.31
CA THR A 184 10.12 21.32 4.59
C THR A 184 10.74 21.05 5.95
N LYS A 185 11.33 22.07 6.56
CA LYS A 185 11.95 21.96 7.88
C LYS A 185 10.93 21.54 8.93
N GLY A 186 11.15 20.39 9.56
CA GLY A 186 10.26 19.82 10.58
C GLY A 186 9.16 18.91 10.03
N LEU A 187 9.05 18.75 8.71
CA LEU A 187 8.18 17.75 8.10
C LEU A 187 8.91 16.40 8.03
N SER A 188 8.16 15.31 8.19
CA SER A 188 8.63 13.96 7.88
C SER A 188 8.77 13.75 6.37
N LEU A 189 9.56 12.74 5.97
CA LEU A 189 9.66 12.35 4.55
C LEU A 189 8.31 11.98 3.94
N ASP A 190 7.44 11.31 4.73
CA ASP A 190 6.10 10.93 4.29
C ASP A 190 5.20 12.14 4.04
N GLU A 191 5.27 13.16 4.88
CA GLU A 191 4.54 14.42 4.67
C GLU A 191 5.05 15.16 3.42
N CYS A 192 6.37 15.22 3.21
CA CYS A 192 6.96 15.78 2.01
C CYS A 192 6.53 15.00 0.75
N ALA A 193 6.60 13.67 0.79
CA ALA A 193 6.15 12.82 -0.30
C ALA A 193 4.65 12.99 -0.60
N THR A 194 3.81 13.08 0.44
CA THR A 194 2.37 13.30 0.30
C THR A 194 2.06 14.63 -0.40
N ARG A 195 2.79 15.70 -0.08
CA ARG A 195 2.63 17.01 -0.73
C ARG A 195 3.10 17.01 -2.18
N MET A 196 4.14 16.24 -2.51
CA MET A 196 4.62 16.09 -3.89
C MET A 196 3.73 15.18 -4.74
N ARG A 197 2.97 14.27 -4.12
CA ARG A 197 1.92 13.49 -4.79
C ARG A 197 0.70 14.35 -5.06
N GLY A 198 -0.18 13.91 -5.95
CA GLY A 198 -1.44 14.58 -6.24
C GLY A 198 -2.05 14.12 -7.55
N LYS A 199 -3.13 14.79 -7.95
CA LYS A 199 -3.87 14.47 -9.18
C LYS A 199 -2.97 14.71 -10.41
N ILE A 200 -2.99 13.76 -11.37
CA ILE A 200 -2.30 13.92 -12.66
C ILE A 200 -2.74 15.24 -13.31
N GLY A 201 -1.76 15.98 -13.83
CA GLY A 201 -1.96 17.28 -14.46
C GLY A 201 -2.02 18.47 -13.49
N SER A 202 -2.09 18.25 -12.16
CA SER A 202 -1.95 19.34 -11.18
C SER A 202 -0.48 19.73 -11.03
N GLU A 203 -0.23 20.97 -10.65
CA GLU A 203 1.12 21.49 -10.46
C GLU A 203 1.53 21.48 -8.99
N VAL A 204 2.83 21.35 -8.74
CA VAL A 204 3.47 21.59 -7.45
C VAL A 204 4.71 22.44 -7.65
N LYS A 205 4.90 23.41 -6.78
CA LYS A 205 6.09 24.26 -6.77
C LYS A 205 7.09 23.72 -5.76
N LEU A 206 8.31 23.40 -6.21
CA LEU A 206 9.43 23.07 -5.35
C LEU A 206 10.41 24.24 -5.28
N SER A 207 10.70 24.73 -4.07
CA SER A 207 11.80 25.65 -3.84
C SER A 207 13.03 24.84 -3.46
N LEU A 208 14.09 24.96 -4.25
CA LEU A 208 15.31 24.18 -4.14
C LEU A 208 16.52 25.05 -3.81
N GLU A 209 17.49 24.48 -3.11
CA GLU A 209 18.83 25.02 -2.97
C GLU A 209 19.83 24.02 -3.59
N ARG A 210 20.62 24.48 -4.54
CA ARG A 210 21.62 23.69 -5.28
C ARG A 210 23.02 24.23 -5.01
N ALA A 211 23.95 23.36 -4.69
CA ALA A 211 25.35 23.74 -4.56
C ALA A 211 25.92 24.22 -5.91
N LEU A 212 26.60 25.37 -5.91
CA LEU A 212 27.30 25.86 -7.09
C LEU A 212 28.49 24.96 -7.42
N ALA A 213 28.87 24.90 -8.70
CA ALA A 213 29.93 24.04 -9.18
C ALA A 213 31.34 24.38 -8.59
N ASP A 214 31.52 25.63 -8.15
CA ASP A 214 32.75 26.10 -7.48
C ASP A 214 32.76 25.81 -5.96
N GLY A 215 31.69 25.23 -5.42
CA GLY A 215 31.54 24.91 -4.00
C GLY A 215 31.38 26.12 -3.08
N LYS A 216 31.27 27.35 -3.62
CA LYS A 216 31.27 28.60 -2.83
C LYS A 216 29.89 29.23 -2.62
N GLY A 217 28.80 28.45 -2.75
CA GLY A 217 27.48 29.01 -2.50
C GLY A 217 26.34 28.05 -2.88
N LEU A 218 25.12 28.55 -2.67
CA LEU A 218 23.88 27.86 -3.03
C LEU A 218 23.09 28.73 -4.00
N GLU A 219 22.68 28.15 -5.10
CA GLU A 219 21.71 28.73 -6.02
C GLU A 219 20.29 28.38 -5.52
N LYS A 220 19.42 29.38 -5.48
CA LYS A 220 18.00 29.16 -5.17
C LYS A 220 17.20 29.05 -6.45
N LEU A 221 16.43 27.98 -6.57
CA LEU A 221 15.65 27.66 -7.75
C LEU A 221 14.21 27.40 -7.34
N ASP A 222 13.27 28.01 -8.03
CA ASP A 222 11.85 27.67 -7.93
C ASP A 222 11.45 26.89 -9.19
N VAL A 223 11.03 25.65 -9.00
CA VAL A 223 10.67 24.73 -10.10
C VAL A 223 9.20 24.37 -9.98
N VAL A 224 8.40 24.69 -10.98
CA VAL A 224 7.00 24.25 -11.07
C VAL A 224 6.96 22.95 -11.87
N ILE A 225 6.43 21.91 -11.26
CA ILE A 225 6.39 20.56 -11.84
C ILE A 225 4.95 20.14 -11.97
N LYS A 226 4.54 19.76 -13.18
CA LYS A 226 3.24 19.18 -13.43
C LYS A 226 3.26 17.71 -13.06
N ARG A 227 2.45 17.30 -12.08
CA ARG A 227 2.37 15.91 -11.64
C ARG A 227 1.89 15.01 -12.77
N ASP A 228 2.52 13.86 -12.90
CA ASP A 228 2.17 12.86 -13.89
C ASP A 228 2.32 11.45 -13.32
N ARG A 229 2.03 10.47 -14.15
CA ARG A 229 2.23 9.06 -13.91
C ARG A 229 3.72 8.76 -14.05
N ILE A 230 4.29 8.13 -13.03
CA ILE A 230 5.72 7.79 -12.99
C ILE A 230 5.81 6.27 -13.02
N ALA A 231 6.32 5.72 -14.12
CA ALA A 231 6.62 4.31 -14.19
C ALA A 231 7.87 4.01 -13.34
N VAL A 232 7.68 3.20 -12.30
CA VAL A 232 8.80 2.71 -11.49
C VAL A 232 9.24 1.37 -12.07
N THR A 233 10.41 1.35 -12.70
CA THR A 233 10.99 0.12 -13.21
C THR A 233 11.39 -0.78 -12.04
N PRO A 234 10.76 -1.96 -11.89
CA PRO A 234 11.06 -2.86 -10.78
C PRO A 234 12.37 -3.62 -10.96
N ILE A 235 13.03 -3.49 -12.13
CA ILE A 235 14.18 -4.27 -12.57
C ILE A 235 15.41 -3.38 -12.68
N ILE A 236 16.52 -3.88 -12.15
CA ILE A 236 17.88 -3.39 -12.44
C ILE A 236 18.61 -4.52 -13.14
N ALA A 237 19.10 -4.28 -14.36
CA ALA A 237 19.73 -5.31 -15.16
C ALA A 237 21.06 -4.85 -15.74
N LYS A 238 22.02 -5.77 -15.80
CA LYS A 238 23.37 -5.58 -16.37
C LYS A 238 23.75 -6.82 -17.17
N LEU A 239 24.33 -6.65 -18.33
CA LEU A 239 25.01 -7.72 -19.06
C LEU A 239 26.50 -7.68 -18.73
N ASN A 240 26.94 -8.61 -17.90
CA ASN A 240 28.32 -8.68 -17.44
C ASN A 240 29.14 -9.61 -18.34
N GLN A 241 30.39 -9.25 -18.62
CA GLN A 241 31.33 -10.16 -19.24
C GLN A 241 32.11 -10.88 -18.13
N GLU A 242 31.85 -12.17 -17.95
CA GLU A 242 32.50 -13.01 -16.94
C GLU A 242 33.30 -14.12 -17.62
N ALA A 243 34.62 -13.96 -17.62
CA ALA A 243 35.52 -14.83 -18.37
C ALA A 243 35.09 -14.99 -19.85
N ASN A 244 34.63 -16.19 -20.24
CA ASN A 244 34.19 -16.47 -21.61
C ASN A 244 32.66 -16.37 -21.80
N HIS A 245 31.91 -15.94 -20.76
CA HIS A 245 30.46 -15.92 -20.74
C HIS A 245 29.90 -14.51 -20.65
N LYS A 246 28.74 -14.31 -21.25
CA LYS A 246 27.93 -13.12 -21.09
C LYS A 246 26.79 -13.43 -20.11
N VAL A 247 26.92 -12.94 -18.89
CA VAL A 247 25.99 -13.20 -17.80
C VAL A 247 24.97 -12.08 -17.68
N GLY A 248 23.72 -12.39 -17.92
CA GLY A 248 22.59 -11.50 -17.67
C GLY A 248 22.31 -11.43 -16.16
N TYR A 249 22.79 -10.40 -15.46
CA TYR A 249 22.40 -10.14 -14.08
C TYR A 249 21.12 -9.31 -14.06
N ILE A 250 20.07 -9.85 -13.44
CA ILE A 250 18.74 -9.21 -13.35
C ILE A 250 18.30 -9.18 -11.88
N ARG A 251 18.24 -7.99 -11.30
CA ARG A 251 17.68 -7.78 -9.97
C ARG A 251 16.24 -7.32 -10.08
N LEU A 252 15.33 -8.11 -9.51
CA LEU A 252 13.92 -7.79 -9.41
C LEU A 252 13.62 -7.28 -7.99
N ASN A 253 13.30 -5.99 -7.85
CA ASN A 253 13.09 -5.37 -6.55
C ASN A 253 11.67 -5.57 -6.00
N GLN A 254 10.67 -5.74 -6.89
CA GLN A 254 9.26 -5.90 -6.52
C GLN A 254 8.45 -6.49 -7.67
N PHE A 255 7.41 -7.25 -7.37
CA PHE A 255 6.43 -7.73 -8.33
C PHE A 255 5.26 -6.75 -8.44
N ASN A 256 5.45 -5.65 -9.15
CA ASN A 256 4.41 -4.66 -9.44
C ASN A 256 3.79 -4.88 -10.83
N GLY A 257 2.84 -4.02 -11.25
CA GLY A 257 2.16 -4.13 -12.54
C GLY A 257 3.05 -4.09 -13.78
N ASN A 258 4.28 -3.56 -13.67
CA ASN A 258 5.24 -3.46 -14.77
C ASN A 258 6.24 -4.64 -14.79
N ALA A 259 6.32 -5.42 -13.70
CA ALA A 259 7.41 -6.38 -13.48
C ALA A 259 7.52 -7.43 -14.59
N SER A 260 6.41 -8.01 -15.04
CA SER A 260 6.41 -9.03 -16.09
C SER A 260 6.81 -8.46 -17.45
N ALA A 261 6.27 -7.31 -17.84
CA ALA A 261 6.61 -6.67 -19.12
C ALA A 261 8.09 -6.23 -19.17
N ASP A 262 8.60 -5.67 -18.06
CA ASP A 262 10.00 -5.26 -17.95
C ASP A 262 10.95 -6.48 -17.93
N MET A 263 10.55 -7.60 -17.31
CA MET A 263 11.31 -8.85 -17.32
C MET A 263 11.38 -9.42 -18.74
N GLU A 264 10.26 -9.52 -19.42
CA GLU A 264 10.18 -10.01 -20.81
C GLU A 264 11.08 -9.18 -21.74
N LYS A 265 10.97 -7.86 -21.66
CA LYS A 265 11.81 -6.92 -22.44
C LYS A 265 13.29 -7.10 -22.14
N THR A 266 13.65 -7.27 -20.87
CA THR A 266 15.04 -7.44 -20.44
C THR A 266 15.62 -8.76 -20.92
N LEU A 267 14.88 -9.85 -20.81
CA LEU A 267 15.30 -11.17 -21.28
C LEU A 267 15.50 -11.16 -22.80
N LYS A 268 14.51 -10.69 -23.58
CA LYS A 268 14.62 -10.61 -25.05
C LYS A 268 15.81 -9.76 -25.49
N LYS A 269 16.09 -8.67 -24.76
CA LYS A 269 17.26 -7.84 -25.03
C LYS A 269 18.56 -8.59 -24.78
N PHE A 270 18.70 -9.29 -23.64
CA PHE A 270 19.92 -10.01 -23.30
C PHE A 270 20.17 -11.20 -24.21
N GLU A 271 19.12 -11.95 -24.59
CA GLU A 271 19.19 -12.99 -25.61
C GLU A 271 19.77 -12.44 -26.94
N ALA A 272 19.23 -11.30 -27.40
CA ALA A 272 19.69 -10.65 -28.62
C ALA A 272 21.16 -10.13 -28.54
N GLU A 273 21.60 -9.79 -27.34
CA GLU A 273 22.99 -9.36 -27.07
C GLU A 273 23.92 -10.55 -26.81
N GLY A 274 23.40 -11.80 -26.83
CA GLY A 274 24.15 -13.04 -26.72
C GLY A 274 24.50 -13.41 -25.29
N ALA A 275 23.62 -13.12 -24.31
CA ALA A 275 23.70 -13.72 -22.98
C ALA A 275 23.61 -15.25 -23.13
N ASP A 276 24.41 -15.97 -22.35
CA ASP A 276 24.46 -17.43 -22.34
C ASP A 276 24.28 -18.01 -20.93
N ARG A 277 24.08 -17.16 -19.93
CA ARG A 277 23.84 -17.50 -18.52
C ARG A 277 23.10 -16.37 -17.83
N TYR A 278 22.39 -16.69 -16.74
CA TYR A 278 21.60 -15.71 -15.98
C TYR A 278 21.77 -15.85 -14.47
N VAL A 279 21.79 -14.69 -13.80
CA VAL A 279 21.66 -14.58 -12.35
C VAL A 279 20.46 -13.69 -12.04
N LEU A 280 19.40 -14.29 -11.47
CA LEU A 280 18.22 -13.56 -11.02
C LEU A 280 18.35 -13.24 -9.54
N ASP A 281 18.39 -11.96 -9.18
CA ASP A 281 18.54 -11.49 -7.80
C ASP A 281 17.17 -11.10 -7.21
N LEU A 282 16.70 -11.92 -6.26
CA LEU A 282 15.46 -11.71 -5.50
C LEU A 282 15.73 -11.26 -4.05
N ARG A 283 16.98 -10.96 -3.69
CA ARG A 283 17.32 -10.54 -2.32
C ARG A 283 16.65 -9.22 -1.96
N GLY A 284 16.05 -9.19 -0.77
CA GLY A 284 15.29 -8.04 -0.28
C GLY A 284 14.01 -7.74 -1.05
N ASN A 285 13.54 -8.64 -1.91
CA ASN A 285 12.28 -8.48 -2.64
C ASN A 285 11.10 -9.04 -1.82
N PRO A 286 10.21 -8.18 -1.27
CA PRO A 286 9.11 -8.63 -0.41
C PRO A 286 7.96 -9.31 -1.17
N GLY A 287 8.09 -9.48 -2.49
CA GLY A 287 7.05 -9.99 -3.36
C GLY A 287 6.22 -8.89 -4.02
N GLY A 288 4.94 -9.09 -4.13
CA GLY A 288 3.99 -8.19 -4.77
C GLY A 288 2.82 -8.94 -5.39
N LEU A 289 2.47 -8.61 -6.63
CA LEU A 289 1.37 -9.23 -7.36
C LEU A 289 1.64 -10.71 -7.64
N PHE A 290 0.67 -11.56 -7.28
CA PHE A 290 0.69 -12.99 -7.57
C PHE A 290 0.83 -13.27 -9.07
N ASP A 291 0.00 -12.58 -9.89
CA ASP A 291 0.02 -12.75 -11.35
C ASP A 291 1.36 -12.37 -11.98
N ALA A 292 2.03 -11.35 -11.46
CA ALA A 292 3.36 -10.98 -11.95
C ALA A 292 4.39 -12.08 -11.63
N GLY A 293 4.32 -12.68 -10.44
CA GLY A 293 5.16 -13.83 -10.06
C GLY A 293 4.95 -15.03 -10.99
N LEU A 294 3.69 -15.35 -11.26
CA LEU A 294 3.31 -16.44 -12.16
C LEU A 294 3.77 -16.21 -13.61
N GLN A 295 3.56 -15.01 -14.15
CA GLN A 295 4.00 -14.66 -15.50
C GLN A 295 5.53 -14.72 -15.64
N ILE A 296 6.26 -14.18 -14.64
CA ILE A 296 7.73 -14.23 -14.66
C ILE A 296 8.24 -15.66 -14.55
N ALA A 297 7.63 -16.52 -13.72
CA ALA A 297 8.00 -17.93 -13.63
C ALA A 297 7.87 -18.64 -14.98
N ARG A 298 6.81 -18.38 -15.74
CA ARG A 298 6.57 -18.92 -17.07
C ARG A 298 7.60 -18.50 -18.11
N MET A 299 8.26 -17.36 -17.96
CA MET A 299 9.35 -16.93 -18.86
C MET A 299 10.60 -17.78 -18.72
N TRP A 300 10.76 -18.49 -17.61
CA TRP A 300 11.92 -19.33 -17.32
C TRP A 300 11.62 -20.82 -17.39
N ILE A 301 10.39 -21.24 -17.03
CA ILE A 301 9.98 -22.64 -16.94
C ILE A 301 9.24 -23.02 -18.22
N PRO A 302 9.74 -23.95 -19.03
CA PRO A 302 9.07 -24.31 -20.28
C PRO A 302 7.78 -25.09 -20.03
N GLU A 303 7.80 -26.04 -19.10
CA GLU A 303 6.64 -26.87 -18.73
C GLU A 303 6.73 -27.29 -17.26
N GLY A 304 5.59 -27.42 -16.60
CA GLY A 304 5.48 -27.89 -15.23
C GLY A 304 4.64 -26.97 -14.36
N THR A 305 4.39 -27.41 -13.13
CA THR A 305 3.63 -26.64 -12.16
C THR A 305 4.46 -25.49 -11.61
N VAL A 306 3.86 -24.31 -11.53
CA VAL A 306 4.49 -23.14 -10.88
C VAL A 306 4.09 -23.09 -9.40
N VAL A 307 2.81 -23.27 -9.10
CA VAL A 307 2.28 -23.13 -7.73
C VAL A 307 0.88 -23.75 -7.63
N TYR A 308 0.54 -24.27 -6.46
CA TYR A 308 -0.82 -24.61 -6.08
C TYR A 308 -1.39 -23.57 -5.12
N THR A 309 -2.68 -23.27 -5.23
CA THR A 309 -3.41 -22.47 -4.23
C THR A 309 -4.32 -23.37 -3.41
N VAL A 310 -4.32 -23.17 -2.10
CA VAL A 310 -5.08 -23.97 -1.14
C VAL A 310 -5.91 -23.03 -0.26
N ASP A 311 -7.21 -23.06 -0.40
CA ASP A 311 -8.14 -22.35 0.47
C ASP A 311 -8.61 -23.20 1.65
N ARG A 312 -9.67 -22.77 2.34
CA ARG A 312 -10.28 -23.55 3.44
C ARG A 312 -10.95 -24.87 3.02
N HIS A 313 -11.12 -25.11 1.73
CA HIS A 313 -11.79 -26.30 1.17
C HIS A 313 -10.82 -27.30 0.56
N GLY A 314 -9.53 -26.99 0.50
CA GLY A 314 -8.48 -27.82 -0.09
C GLY A 314 -7.80 -27.15 -1.29
N VAL A 315 -7.09 -27.94 -2.08
CA VAL A 315 -6.43 -27.43 -3.29
C VAL A 315 -7.48 -27.02 -4.32
N GLN A 316 -7.50 -25.74 -4.67
CA GLN A 316 -8.50 -25.17 -5.57
C GLN A 316 -8.00 -25.08 -7.00
N GLU A 317 -6.72 -24.71 -7.19
CA GLU A 317 -6.19 -24.40 -8.50
C GLU A 317 -4.69 -24.73 -8.60
N SER A 318 -4.31 -25.27 -9.75
CA SER A 318 -2.92 -25.50 -10.18
C SER A 318 -2.57 -24.48 -11.26
N PHE A 319 -1.46 -23.79 -11.09
CA PHE A 319 -0.94 -22.84 -12.06
C PHE A 319 0.29 -23.42 -12.74
N GLU A 320 0.24 -23.55 -14.07
CA GLU A 320 1.25 -24.24 -14.85
C GLU A 320 1.95 -23.32 -15.85
N ALA A 321 3.19 -23.67 -16.19
CA ALA A 321 3.90 -23.17 -17.36
C ALA A 321 3.58 -24.07 -18.56
N LYS A 322 3.37 -23.47 -19.75
CA LYS A 322 2.85 -24.19 -20.96
C LYS A 322 3.61 -23.82 -22.24
N GLY A 323 4.93 -23.70 -22.17
CA GLY A 323 5.77 -23.46 -23.34
C GLY A 323 6.13 -22.01 -23.61
N ASP A 324 5.91 -21.10 -22.68
CA ASP A 324 6.17 -19.65 -22.85
C ASP A 324 7.59 -19.23 -22.41
N ALA A 325 8.49 -20.17 -22.11
CA ALA A 325 9.86 -19.86 -21.69
C ALA A 325 10.63 -19.10 -22.78
N ILE A 326 11.26 -18.00 -22.39
CA ILE A 326 12.03 -17.14 -23.30
C ILE A 326 13.45 -17.72 -23.50
N THR A 327 14.01 -18.31 -22.45
CA THR A 327 15.34 -18.89 -22.47
C THR A 327 15.41 -20.21 -21.70
N SER A 328 16.27 -21.12 -22.16
CA SER A 328 16.65 -22.34 -21.45
C SER A 328 18.07 -22.29 -20.88
N ASP A 329 18.75 -21.17 -21.04
CA ASP A 329 20.13 -20.99 -20.60
C ASP A 329 20.29 -21.19 -19.07
N PRO A 330 21.46 -21.60 -18.59
CA PRO A 330 21.72 -21.80 -17.17
C PRO A 330 21.31 -20.61 -16.31
N LEU A 331 20.58 -20.88 -15.24
CA LEU A 331 20.04 -19.87 -14.31
C LEU A 331 20.42 -20.19 -12.87
N ALA A 332 20.94 -19.19 -12.15
CA ALA A 332 21.03 -19.20 -10.69
C ALA A 332 20.17 -18.09 -10.09
N VAL A 333 19.60 -18.33 -8.91
CA VAL A 333 18.72 -17.36 -8.23
C VAL A 333 19.30 -16.97 -6.88
N LEU A 334 19.48 -15.68 -6.63
CA LEU A 334 19.93 -15.18 -5.33
C LEU A 334 18.73 -14.93 -4.42
N THR A 335 18.76 -15.46 -3.19
CA THR A 335 17.70 -15.31 -2.18
C THR A 335 18.27 -14.91 -0.83
N ASP A 336 17.43 -14.24 -0.01
CA ASP A 336 17.73 -13.93 1.38
C ASP A 336 16.46 -13.89 2.24
N GLY A 337 16.61 -13.58 3.53
CA GLY A 337 15.47 -13.43 4.45
C GLY A 337 14.48 -12.32 4.11
N GLY A 338 14.79 -11.44 3.17
CA GLY A 338 13.89 -10.42 2.61
C GLY A 338 13.12 -10.89 1.38
N SER A 339 13.47 -12.05 0.80
CA SER A 339 12.75 -12.67 -0.31
C SER A 339 11.45 -13.30 0.20
N ALA A 340 10.29 -12.74 -0.16
CA ALA A 340 9.01 -13.15 0.41
C ALA A 340 7.88 -13.25 -0.62
N SER A 341 6.82 -14.02 -0.32
CA SER A 341 5.57 -14.08 -1.09
C SER A 341 5.79 -14.46 -2.56
N ALA A 342 5.49 -13.57 -3.54
CA ALA A 342 5.69 -13.85 -4.98
C ALA A 342 7.14 -14.19 -5.31
N SER A 343 8.13 -13.66 -4.57
CA SER A 343 9.54 -14.09 -4.69
C SER A 343 9.73 -15.55 -4.32
N GLU A 344 9.00 -16.04 -3.32
CA GLU A 344 9.06 -17.44 -2.87
C GLU A 344 8.31 -18.36 -3.84
N ILE A 345 7.21 -17.88 -4.45
CA ILE A 345 6.54 -18.62 -5.53
C ILE A 345 7.51 -18.84 -6.69
N LEU A 346 8.17 -17.77 -7.16
CA LEU A 346 9.13 -17.86 -8.26
C LEU A 346 10.34 -18.71 -7.90
N ALA A 347 10.95 -18.50 -6.73
CA ALA A 347 12.11 -19.25 -6.28
C ALA A 347 11.80 -20.74 -6.12
N GLY A 348 10.69 -21.09 -5.46
CA GLY A 348 10.26 -22.46 -5.26
C GLY A 348 9.92 -23.16 -6.59
N ALA A 349 9.24 -22.46 -7.49
CA ALA A 349 8.94 -23.00 -8.82
C ALA A 349 10.22 -23.30 -9.62
N LEU A 350 11.19 -22.39 -9.61
CA LEU A 350 12.46 -22.58 -10.31
C LEU A 350 13.30 -23.69 -9.70
N GLN A 351 13.31 -23.81 -8.38
CA GLN A 351 14.05 -24.86 -7.67
C GLN A 351 13.44 -26.23 -7.91
N GLU A 352 12.12 -26.39 -7.72
CA GLU A 352 11.46 -27.69 -7.72
C GLU A 352 11.12 -28.23 -9.12
N ASN A 353 11.22 -27.39 -10.16
CA ASN A 353 11.25 -27.82 -11.57
C ASN A 353 12.68 -28.06 -12.09
N ASP A 354 13.71 -28.11 -11.23
CA ASP A 354 15.12 -28.26 -11.60
C ASP A 354 15.60 -27.22 -12.62
N ARG A 355 14.92 -26.05 -12.68
CA ARG A 355 15.25 -24.98 -13.64
C ARG A 355 16.40 -24.12 -13.17
N ALA A 356 16.55 -23.94 -11.87
CA ALA A 356 17.61 -23.12 -11.28
C ALA A 356 18.05 -23.61 -9.91
N GLN A 357 19.31 -23.33 -9.55
CA GLN A 357 19.77 -23.47 -8.18
C GLN A 357 19.65 -22.16 -7.43
N LEU A 358 19.13 -22.21 -6.21
CA LEU A 358 19.06 -21.08 -5.30
C LEU A 358 20.37 -20.95 -4.54
N VAL A 359 20.89 -19.73 -4.48
CA VAL A 359 22.15 -19.35 -3.79
C VAL A 359 21.84 -18.23 -2.81
N GLY A 360 22.38 -18.32 -1.61
CA GLY A 360 22.21 -17.26 -0.60
C GLY A 360 21.74 -17.79 0.74
N THR A 361 20.68 -17.21 1.29
CA THR A 361 20.12 -17.65 2.57
C THR A 361 18.64 -17.95 2.45
N LYS A 362 18.12 -18.62 3.47
CA LYS A 362 16.72 -19.02 3.58
C LYS A 362 15.78 -17.82 3.40
N THR A 363 14.67 -18.01 2.67
CA THR A 363 13.66 -16.99 2.43
C THR A 363 12.76 -16.74 3.65
N TYR A 364 11.91 -15.72 3.57
CA TYR A 364 11.10 -15.23 4.69
C TYR A 364 10.07 -16.25 5.22
N GLY A 365 9.35 -16.94 4.33
CA GLY A 365 8.28 -17.87 4.72
C GLY A 365 6.90 -17.23 4.76
N LYS A 366 6.52 -16.45 3.75
CA LYS A 366 5.16 -15.90 3.60
C LYS A 366 4.37 -16.68 2.54
N GLY A 367 3.87 -17.88 2.91
CA GLY A 367 3.06 -18.74 2.05
C GLY A 367 1.56 -18.42 2.06
N LEU A 368 1.18 -17.13 2.07
CA LEU A 368 -0.20 -16.67 2.18
C LEU A 368 -0.56 -15.72 1.06
N ILE A 369 -1.77 -15.86 0.53
CA ILE A 369 -2.35 -14.99 -0.51
C ILE A 369 -3.40 -14.10 0.13
N GLN A 370 -3.30 -12.77 -0.09
CA GLN A 370 -4.29 -11.81 0.32
C GLN A 370 -5.08 -11.30 -0.87
N SER A 371 -6.41 -11.19 -0.72
CA SER A 371 -7.25 -10.34 -1.56
C SER A 371 -7.43 -8.97 -0.92
N LEU A 372 -7.47 -7.95 -1.76
CA LEU A 372 -7.73 -6.57 -1.37
C LEU A 372 -9.17 -6.23 -1.73
N TYR A 373 -9.92 -5.74 -0.75
CA TYR A 373 -11.28 -5.27 -0.92
C TYR A 373 -11.33 -3.78 -0.63
N GLU A 374 -11.88 -3.01 -1.56
CA GLU A 374 -12.18 -1.60 -1.35
C GLU A 374 -13.49 -1.46 -0.57
N LEU A 375 -13.53 -0.54 0.38
CA LEU A 375 -14.68 -0.25 1.23
C LEU A 375 -15.34 1.08 0.82
N GLU A 376 -16.59 1.29 1.26
CA GLU A 376 -17.45 2.42 0.83
C GLU A 376 -16.83 3.82 1.02
N ASP A 377 -15.92 3.97 1.99
CA ASP A 377 -15.28 5.25 2.34
C ASP A 377 -13.87 5.42 1.73
N GLY A 378 -13.46 4.54 0.83
CA GLY A 378 -12.13 4.52 0.24
C GLY A 378 -11.07 3.83 1.11
N ALA A 379 -11.45 3.30 2.27
CA ALA A 379 -10.60 2.41 3.04
C ALA A 379 -10.47 1.05 2.35
N GLY A 380 -9.54 0.23 2.81
CA GLY A 380 -9.31 -1.10 2.26
C GLY A 380 -9.28 -2.18 3.32
N LEU A 381 -9.55 -3.40 2.89
CA LEU A 381 -9.42 -4.60 3.71
C LEU A 381 -8.57 -5.63 2.97
N ALA A 382 -7.42 -5.98 3.54
CA ALA A 382 -6.64 -7.12 3.10
C ALA A 382 -7.13 -8.35 3.88
N VAL A 383 -7.48 -9.43 3.18
CA VAL A 383 -7.93 -10.68 3.80
C VAL A 383 -7.10 -11.84 3.26
N THR A 384 -6.55 -12.65 4.12
CA THR A 384 -5.89 -13.90 3.72
C THR A 384 -6.95 -14.89 3.24
N ILE A 385 -6.91 -15.21 1.94
CA ILE A 385 -7.93 -16.05 1.30
C ILE A 385 -7.45 -17.46 0.99
N ALA A 386 -6.15 -17.63 0.83
CA ALA A 386 -5.54 -18.90 0.47
C ALA A 386 -4.11 -19.01 1.01
N LYS A 387 -3.61 -20.23 1.10
CA LYS A 387 -2.19 -20.57 1.19
C LYS A 387 -1.71 -20.98 -0.18
N TYR A 388 -0.42 -20.92 -0.42
CA TYR A 388 0.15 -21.55 -1.59
C TYR A 388 1.16 -22.64 -1.22
N GLU A 389 1.25 -23.63 -2.07
CA GLU A 389 2.21 -24.71 -2.00
C GLU A 389 3.07 -24.71 -3.25
N THR A 390 4.32 -25.10 -3.08
CA THR A 390 5.27 -25.24 -4.18
C THR A 390 4.87 -26.42 -5.11
N PRO A 391 5.51 -26.60 -6.27
CA PRO A 391 5.23 -27.70 -7.19
C PRO A 391 5.22 -29.09 -6.54
N LEU A 392 6.05 -29.33 -5.53
CA LEU A 392 6.10 -30.59 -4.78
C LEU A 392 5.22 -30.57 -3.51
N HIS A 393 4.24 -29.66 -3.45
CA HIS A 393 3.31 -29.52 -2.32
C HIS A 393 3.95 -29.16 -0.98
N HIS A 394 5.10 -28.48 -0.99
CA HIS A 394 5.69 -27.99 0.25
C HIS A 394 5.00 -26.71 0.70
N ASN A 395 4.52 -26.72 1.96
CA ASN A 395 4.02 -25.52 2.61
C ASN A 395 5.20 -24.71 3.14
N ILE A 396 5.40 -23.51 2.59
CA ILE A 396 6.49 -22.63 2.96
C ILE A 396 6.11 -21.62 4.06
N HIS A 397 4.83 -21.54 4.46
CA HIS A 397 4.40 -20.58 5.46
C HIS A 397 5.11 -20.79 6.80
N LYS A 398 5.77 -19.76 7.33
CA LYS A 398 6.65 -19.76 8.52
C LYS A 398 7.90 -20.66 8.38
N ARG A 399 8.11 -21.28 7.21
CA ARG A 399 9.25 -22.17 6.96
C ARG A 399 10.27 -21.56 6.00
N GLY A 400 9.80 -20.85 4.97
CA GLY A 400 10.63 -20.35 3.88
C GLY A 400 11.18 -21.46 2.98
N ILE A 401 11.93 -21.05 1.97
CA ILE A 401 12.63 -21.95 1.05
C ILE A 401 14.11 -21.95 1.41
N ILE A 402 14.68 -23.12 1.50
CA ILE A 402 16.10 -23.31 1.79
C ILE A 402 16.86 -23.31 0.46
N PRO A 403 17.92 -22.47 0.28
CA PRO A 403 18.68 -22.47 -0.95
C PRO A 403 19.48 -23.78 -1.13
N ASN A 404 19.77 -24.14 -2.39
CA ASN A 404 20.62 -25.30 -2.72
C ASN A 404 22.06 -25.07 -2.24
N VAL A 405 22.49 -23.80 -2.29
CA VAL A 405 23.83 -23.37 -1.91
C VAL A 405 23.73 -22.26 -0.87
N GLU A 406 24.02 -22.57 0.38
CA GLU A 406 23.97 -21.59 1.44
C GLU A 406 25.23 -20.72 1.46
N VAL A 407 25.04 -19.42 1.29
CA VAL A 407 26.09 -18.40 1.34
C VAL A 407 25.60 -17.22 2.19
N ALA A 408 25.99 -17.18 3.45
CA ALA A 408 25.69 -16.06 4.32
C ALA A 408 26.65 -14.89 4.05
N LEU A 409 26.13 -13.66 4.09
CA LEU A 409 26.96 -12.45 4.05
C LEU A 409 27.47 -12.14 5.44
N THR A 410 28.76 -11.98 5.59
CA THR A 410 29.39 -11.56 6.86
C THR A 410 29.22 -10.09 7.14
N GLU A 411 29.10 -9.27 6.10
CA GLU A 411 28.84 -7.84 6.16
C GLU A 411 27.76 -7.43 5.13
N PRO A 412 26.97 -6.37 5.40
CA PRO A 412 26.02 -5.86 4.43
C PRO A 412 26.74 -5.35 3.18
N ILE A 413 26.23 -5.75 2.00
CA ILE A 413 26.76 -5.27 0.72
C ILE A 413 26.02 -4.00 0.28
N THR A 414 26.75 -3.10 -0.35
CA THR A 414 26.21 -1.86 -0.90
C THR A 414 25.56 -2.10 -2.27
N ARG A 415 24.68 -1.19 -2.70
CA ARG A 415 24.06 -1.25 -4.05
C ARG A 415 25.08 -1.30 -5.19
N LYS A 416 26.28 -0.71 -5.01
CA LYS A 416 27.33 -0.69 -6.02
C LYS A 416 28.00 -2.06 -6.20
N GLN A 417 28.06 -2.83 -5.16
CA GLN A 417 28.68 -4.17 -5.15
C GLN A 417 27.76 -5.25 -5.71
N LEU A 418 26.42 -5.01 -5.72
CA LEU A 418 25.45 -5.98 -6.22
C LEU A 418 25.75 -6.40 -7.66
N GLY A 419 25.84 -7.73 -7.88
CA GLY A 419 26.12 -8.31 -9.18
C GLY A 419 27.50 -7.98 -9.73
N THR A 420 28.51 -7.84 -8.85
CA THR A 420 29.92 -7.65 -9.22
C THR A 420 30.80 -8.67 -8.51
N SER A 421 32.09 -8.69 -8.80
CA SER A 421 33.08 -9.54 -8.13
C SER A 421 33.24 -9.27 -6.62
N GLU A 422 32.70 -8.15 -6.12
CA GLU A 422 32.69 -7.80 -4.71
C GLU A 422 31.44 -8.36 -3.99
N ASP A 423 30.50 -9.00 -4.70
CA ASP A 423 29.32 -9.65 -4.17
C ASP A 423 29.56 -11.16 -3.99
N PRO A 424 29.80 -11.66 -2.74
CA PRO A 424 30.15 -13.05 -2.52
C PRO A 424 29.05 -14.04 -3.00
N GLN A 425 27.77 -13.65 -2.91
CA GLN A 425 26.67 -14.51 -3.36
C GLN A 425 26.58 -14.53 -4.89
N TYR A 426 26.85 -13.41 -5.57
CA TYR A 426 26.96 -13.39 -7.03
C TYR A 426 28.14 -14.25 -7.53
N VAL A 427 29.31 -14.14 -6.90
CA VAL A 427 30.48 -14.98 -7.23
C VAL A 427 30.19 -16.46 -7.02
N ALA A 428 29.47 -16.80 -5.94
CA ALA A 428 29.03 -18.19 -5.70
C ALA A 428 28.04 -18.66 -6.79
N ALA A 429 27.10 -17.80 -7.20
CA ALA A 429 26.16 -18.10 -8.28
C ALA A 429 26.89 -18.36 -9.62
N LEU A 430 27.91 -17.58 -9.95
CA LEU A 430 28.75 -17.85 -11.12
C LEU A 430 29.43 -19.22 -11.04
N SER A 431 29.99 -19.57 -9.87
CA SER A 431 30.61 -20.87 -9.64
C SER A 431 29.62 -22.04 -9.77
N VAL A 432 28.36 -21.84 -9.38
CA VAL A 432 27.27 -22.79 -9.58
C VAL A 432 26.98 -22.96 -11.07
N LEU A 433 26.87 -21.87 -11.81
CA LEU A 433 26.61 -21.88 -13.27
C LEU A 433 27.75 -22.54 -14.04
N ASP A 434 28.99 -22.45 -13.55
CA ASP A 434 30.16 -23.10 -14.14
C ASP A 434 30.33 -24.58 -13.74
N GLY A 435 29.48 -25.10 -12.81
CA GLY A 435 29.64 -26.44 -12.25
C GLY A 435 30.89 -26.62 -11.40
N THR A 436 31.54 -25.53 -11.00
CA THR A 436 32.80 -25.51 -10.23
C THR A 436 32.58 -25.33 -8.74
N TYR A 437 31.35 -25.02 -8.30
CA TYR A 437 31.04 -24.84 -6.89
C TYR A 437 31.28 -26.12 -6.11
N LYS A 438 32.32 -26.11 -5.27
CA LYS A 438 32.60 -27.20 -4.32
C LYS A 438 31.92 -26.83 -3.01
N ASN A 439 30.91 -27.58 -2.60
CA ASN A 439 30.34 -27.50 -1.26
C ASN A 439 31.46 -27.78 -0.24
N VAL A 440 32.05 -26.75 0.30
CA VAL A 440 32.91 -26.86 1.49
C VAL A 440 31.96 -26.98 2.68
N ILE A 441 31.35 -28.17 2.82
CA ILE A 441 30.75 -28.54 4.09
C ILE A 441 31.95 -28.64 5.06
N ALA A 442 32.21 -27.56 5.78
CA ALA A 442 33.03 -27.62 6.98
C ALA A 442 32.32 -28.62 7.92
N LYS A 443 32.81 -29.84 7.95
CA LYS A 443 32.58 -30.74 9.06
C LYS A 443 33.13 -30.02 10.29
N SER A 444 32.27 -29.36 11.06
CA SER A 444 32.54 -29.07 12.45
C SER A 444 32.28 -30.37 13.18
N GLU A 445 33.34 -31.08 13.46
CA GLU A 445 33.37 -32.09 14.52
C GLU A 445 33.05 -31.47 15.88
#